data_0a292a2192b45cf3600152f84d932266
#
_entry.id   0a292a2192b45cf3600152f84d932266
#
_cell.length_a   1.000
_cell.length_b   1.000
_cell.length_c   1.000
_cell.angle_alpha   90.00
_cell.angle_beta   90.00
_cell.angle_gamma   90.00
#
_symmetry.space_group_name_H-M   'P 1'
#
loop_
_entity.id
_entity.type
_entity.pdbx_description
1 polymer ?
#
loop_
_entity_poly.entity_id
_entity_poly.type
_entity_poly.pdbx_seq_one_letter_code
_entity_poly.pdbx_strand_id
1 'polypeptide(L)'
;MKKIIVALMCVGVLVGCKSSVVTPEGTDVSYRKGEGVLRANLEGTMPEVTSATLATLEDLELVGIDSTVDKLQGKITARMAVGTKVTINLKGVGTDSTSIKIKVGTLGDRSISMQIFRNIEKRIKGN
;
A
#
# COMPACT_ATOMS: atom_id res chain seq x y z
N MET A 1 -8.36 -24.74 50.74
CA MET A 1 -8.26 -24.14 49.92
C MET A 1 -8.56 -24.41 48.67
N LYS A 2 -9.05 -23.83 47.93
CA LYS A 2 -9.42 -24.08 46.77
C LYS A 2 -8.57 -23.71 45.77
N LYS A 3 -8.53 -24.32 44.76
CA LYS A 3 -7.84 -24.08 43.74
C LYS A 3 -8.62 -23.65 42.71
N ILE A 4 -8.39 -22.63 42.07
CA ILE A 4 -9.05 -22.21 40.95
C ILE A 4 -8.38 -22.70 39.78
N ILE A 5 -9.00 -23.55 39.08
CA ILE A 5 -8.47 -24.01 37.87
C ILE A 5 -9.04 -23.16 36.80
N VAL A 6 -8.20 -22.33 36.30
CA VAL A 6 -8.58 -21.59 35.16
C VAL A 6 -8.39 -22.47 33.97
N ALA A 7 -9.45 -22.93 33.45
CA ALA A 7 -9.40 -23.62 32.19
C ALA A 7 -9.07 -22.58 31.16
N LEU A 8 -7.84 -22.56 30.75
CA LEU A 8 -7.42 -21.71 29.72
C LEU A 8 -7.96 -22.25 28.43
N MET A 9 -9.08 -21.75 28.02
CA MET A 9 -9.57 -22.08 26.70
C MET A 9 -8.75 -21.33 25.71
N CYS A 10 -7.81 -22.00 25.14
CA CYS A 10 -7.13 -21.50 23.99
C CYS A 10 -8.10 -21.56 22.82
N VAL A 11 -8.84 -20.53 22.66
CA VAL A 11 -9.59 -20.38 21.43
C VAL A 11 -8.58 -20.04 20.37
N GLY A 12 -8.18 -21.01 19.63
CA GLY A 12 -7.35 -20.77 18.48
C GLY A 12 -8.17 -20.02 17.45
N VAL A 13 -8.03 -18.73 17.43
CA VAL A 13 -8.63 -17.95 16.37
C VAL A 13 -7.79 -18.13 15.15
N LEU A 14 -8.30 -18.87 14.21
CA LEU A 14 -7.67 -18.95 12.92
C LEU A 14 -7.96 -17.67 12.19
N VAL A 15 -7.02 -16.77 12.28
CA VAL A 15 -7.11 -15.54 11.54
C VAL A 15 -6.70 -15.84 10.11
N GLY A 16 -7.58 -15.57 9.18
CA GLY A 16 -7.28 -15.74 7.77
C GLY A 16 -6.09 -14.89 7.34
N CYS A 17 -5.58 -15.18 6.16
CA CYS A 17 -4.33 -14.67 5.63
C CYS A 17 -4.30 -13.17 5.34
N LYS A 18 -4.68 -12.35 6.29
CA LYS A 18 -4.61 -10.91 6.14
C LYS A 18 -3.46 -10.41 6.98
N SER A 19 -2.36 -10.07 6.35
CA SER A 19 -1.29 -9.43 7.08
C SER A 19 -1.46 -7.93 6.97
N SER A 20 -1.71 -7.28 8.09
CA SER A 20 -1.69 -5.83 8.15
C SER A 20 -0.43 -5.40 8.87
N VAL A 21 0.18 -4.36 8.40
CA VAL A 21 1.39 -3.79 8.97
C VAL A 21 1.15 -2.31 9.15
N VAL A 22 1.53 -1.79 10.30
CA VAL A 22 1.49 -0.36 10.55
C VAL A 22 2.86 0.21 10.21
N THR A 23 2.91 1.24 9.38
CA THR A 23 4.17 1.89 9.03
C THR A 23 4.68 2.74 10.20
N PRO A 24 5.98 3.12 10.21
CA PRO A 24 6.50 4.04 11.22
C PRO A 24 5.72 5.35 11.31
N GLU A 25 5.10 5.76 10.21
CA GLU A 25 4.28 6.96 10.16
C GLU A 25 2.85 6.73 10.66
N GLY A 26 2.51 5.51 11.04
CA GLY A 26 1.22 5.18 11.64
C GLY A 26 0.12 4.80 10.67
N THR A 27 0.43 4.53 9.42
CA THR A 27 -0.57 4.13 8.43
C THR A 27 -0.76 2.63 8.40
N ASP A 28 -2.01 2.20 8.45
CA ASP A 28 -2.35 0.79 8.32
C ASP A 28 -2.24 0.35 6.87
N VAL A 29 -1.41 -0.65 6.63
CA VAL A 29 -1.19 -1.19 5.30
C VAL A 29 -1.57 -2.66 5.30
N SER A 30 -2.38 -3.08 4.36
CA SER A 30 -2.74 -4.48 4.20
C SER A 30 -2.19 -5.04 2.89
N TYR A 31 -1.72 -6.27 2.93
CA TYR A 31 -1.24 -6.97 1.75
C TYR A 31 -1.95 -8.32 1.64
N ARG A 32 -2.62 -8.55 0.52
CA ARG A 32 -3.28 -9.81 0.26
C ARG A 32 -2.41 -10.68 -0.64
N LYS A 33 -1.86 -11.71 -0.04
CA LYS A 33 -0.95 -12.61 -0.73
C LYS A 33 -1.57 -13.27 -1.96
N GLY A 34 -2.83 -13.64 -1.88
CA GLY A 34 -3.54 -14.26 -3.00
C GLY A 34 -3.77 -13.35 -4.19
N GLU A 35 -3.89 -12.06 -3.95
CA GLU A 35 -4.09 -11.07 -5.01
C GLU A 35 -2.79 -10.37 -5.40
N GLY A 36 -1.78 -10.43 -4.54
CA GLY A 36 -0.52 -9.73 -4.75
C GLY A 36 -0.64 -8.22 -4.68
N VAL A 37 -1.62 -7.71 -3.97
CA VAL A 37 -1.94 -6.28 -3.92
C VAL A 37 -1.75 -5.73 -2.51
N LEU A 38 -1.01 -4.63 -2.43
CA LEU A 38 -0.90 -3.83 -1.22
C LEU A 38 -1.98 -2.75 -1.25
N ARG A 39 -2.67 -2.56 -0.14
CA ARG A 39 -3.73 -1.56 0.01
C ARG A 39 -3.52 -0.73 1.25
N ALA A 40 -3.75 0.56 1.12
CA ALA A 40 -3.68 1.48 2.25
C ALA A 40 -4.50 2.74 1.96
N ASN A 41 -4.78 3.49 3.01
CA ASN A 41 -5.35 4.83 2.87
C ASN A 41 -4.29 5.82 3.31
N LEU A 42 -4.05 6.82 2.47
CA LEU A 42 -3.09 7.88 2.76
C LEU A 42 -3.84 9.17 3.09
N GLU A 43 -3.32 9.90 4.06
CA GLU A 43 -3.80 11.24 4.33
C GLU A 43 -3.17 12.16 3.28
N GLY A 44 -3.99 12.69 2.42
CA GLY A 44 -3.58 13.58 1.35
C GLY A 44 -4.62 13.63 0.26
N THR A 45 -4.64 14.72 -0.47
CA THR A 45 -5.56 14.89 -1.59
C THR A 45 -5.08 14.08 -2.80
N MET A 46 -5.97 13.85 -3.76
CA MET A 46 -5.59 13.17 -5.00
C MET A 46 -4.37 13.81 -5.69
N PRO A 47 -4.31 15.14 -5.86
CA PRO A 47 -3.13 15.78 -6.45
C PRO A 47 -1.85 15.54 -5.66
N GLU A 48 -1.91 15.62 -4.33
CA GLU A 48 -0.75 15.38 -3.47
C GLU A 48 -0.23 13.97 -3.58
N VAL A 49 -1.13 12.99 -3.50
CA VAL A 49 -0.76 11.58 -3.57
C VAL A 49 -0.27 11.23 -4.97
N THR A 50 -0.89 11.76 -6.01
CA THR A 50 -0.45 11.55 -7.39
C THR A 50 0.95 12.08 -7.61
N SER A 51 1.20 13.30 -7.17
CA SER A 51 2.51 13.94 -7.30
C SER A 51 3.59 13.15 -6.55
N ALA A 52 3.30 12.75 -5.32
CA ALA A 52 4.22 11.95 -4.51
C ALA A 52 4.50 10.59 -5.16
N THR A 53 3.48 9.98 -5.75
CA THR A 53 3.62 8.68 -6.43
C THR A 53 4.52 8.81 -7.65
N LEU A 54 4.27 9.79 -8.50
CA LEU A 54 5.09 10.00 -9.70
C LEU A 54 6.54 10.28 -9.35
N ALA A 55 6.77 11.14 -8.37
CA ALA A 55 8.12 11.46 -7.91
C ALA A 55 8.83 10.24 -7.33
N THR A 56 8.11 9.39 -6.60
CA THR A 56 8.67 8.16 -6.06
C THR A 56 9.09 7.19 -7.16
N LEU A 57 8.26 7.04 -8.20
CA LEU A 57 8.59 6.14 -9.31
C LEU A 57 9.82 6.63 -10.07
N GLU A 58 9.96 7.93 -10.23
CA GLU A 58 11.15 8.51 -10.85
C GLU A 58 12.40 8.28 -10.00
N ASP A 59 12.30 8.49 -8.70
CA ASP A 59 13.42 8.29 -7.78
C ASP A 59 13.88 6.84 -7.72
N LEU A 60 12.96 5.91 -7.87
CA LEU A 60 13.26 4.49 -7.90
C LEU A 60 13.69 4.02 -9.29
N GLU A 61 13.85 4.97 -10.21
CA GLU A 61 14.33 4.71 -11.57
C GLU A 61 13.44 3.80 -12.40
N LEU A 62 12.14 3.85 -12.14
CA LEU A 62 11.20 3.15 -13.00
C LEU A 62 11.04 3.90 -14.32
N VAL A 63 10.78 3.15 -15.38
CA VAL A 63 10.67 3.70 -16.73
C VAL A 63 9.28 3.47 -17.29
N GLY A 64 8.97 4.14 -18.39
CA GLY A 64 7.68 4.01 -19.04
C GLY A 64 6.52 4.42 -18.13
N ILE A 65 6.71 5.46 -17.34
CA ILE A 65 5.70 5.95 -16.43
C ILE A 65 4.54 6.56 -17.22
N ASP A 66 3.34 6.01 -17.02
CA ASP A 66 2.14 6.49 -17.65
C ASP A 66 1.10 6.72 -16.58
N SER A 67 0.39 7.83 -16.64
CA SER A 67 -0.61 8.14 -15.64
C SER A 67 -1.88 8.68 -16.27
N THR A 68 -3.02 8.13 -15.83
CA THR A 68 -4.33 8.62 -16.19
C THR A 68 -5.05 8.90 -14.88
N VAL A 69 -5.17 10.17 -14.54
CA VAL A 69 -5.69 10.59 -13.24
C VAL A 69 -6.77 11.64 -13.43
N ASP A 70 -7.92 11.44 -12.77
CA ASP A 70 -8.95 12.45 -12.69
C ASP A 70 -9.18 12.84 -11.22
N LYS A 71 -10.22 13.57 -10.92
CA LYS A 71 -10.50 14.06 -9.57
C LYS A 71 -10.86 12.96 -8.58
N LEU A 72 -11.38 11.85 -9.06
CA LEU A 72 -11.92 10.78 -8.22
C LEU A 72 -11.03 9.55 -8.17
N GLN A 73 -10.34 9.26 -9.25
CA GLN A 73 -9.52 8.06 -9.34
C GLN A 73 -8.37 8.23 -10.32
N GLY A 74 -7.38 7.39 -10.20
CA GLY A 74 -6.25 7.42 -11.08
C GLY A 74 -5.58 6.07 -11.20
N LYS A 75 -4.90 5.88 -12.34
CA LYS A 75 -4.10 4.69 -12.58
C LYS A 75 -2.73 5.12 -13.08
N ILE A 76 -1.70 4.64 -12.43
CA ILE A 76 -0.32 4.91 -12.79
C ILE A 76 0.35 3.58 -13.05
N THR A 77 1.01 3.45 -14.19
CA THR A 77 1.77 2.26 -14.55
C THR A 77 3.21 2.63 -14.85
N ALA A 78 4.12 1.72 -14.57
CA ALA A 78 5.53 1.89 -14.86
C ALA A 78 6.19 0.53 -14.96
N ARG A 79 7.45 0.50 -15.36
CA ARG A 79 8.21 -0.75 -15.44
C ARG A 79 9.54 -0.58 -14.72
N MET A 80 9.92 -1.62 -14.00
CA MET A 80 11.25 -1.70 -13.42
C MET A 80 12.28 -2.00 -14.52
N ALA A 81 13.54 -1.73 -14.24
CA ALA A 81 14.63 -1.98 -15.19
C ALA A 81 14.65 -3.44 -15.69
N VAL A 82 14.25 -4.37 -14.84
CA VAL A 82 14.18 -5.81 -15.19
C VAL A 82 12.91 -6.18 -15.98
N GLY A 83 12.06 -5.20 -16.30
CA GLY A 83 10.85 -5.42 -17.08
C GLY A 83 9.58 -5.67 -16.27
N THR A 84 9.67 -5.76 -14.96
CA THR A 84 8.51 -6.00 -14.10
C THR A 84 7.56 -4.80 -14.12
N LYS A 85 6.29 -5.07 -14.40
CA LYS A 85 5.28 -4.01 -14.44
C LYS A 85 4.81 -3.65 -13.05
N VAL A 86 4.70 -2.36 -12.78
CA VAL A 86 4.14 -1.83 -11.54
C VAL A 86 2.84 -1.10 -11.87
N THR A 87 1.78 -1.40 -11.15
CA THR A 87 0.48 -0.76 -11.32
C THR A 87 0.06 -0.15 -9.99
N ILE A 88 -0.28 1.12 -9.99
CA ILE A 88 -0.75 1.83 -8.82
C ILE A 88 -2.11 2.44 -9.14
N ASN A 89 -3.10 2.08 -8.35
CA ASN A 89 -4.45 2.64 -8.49
C ASN A 89 -4.73 3.56 -7.30
N LEU A 90 -5.23 4.73 -7.59
CA LEU A 90 -5.58 5.74 -6.61
C LEU A 90 -7.07 6.02 -6.65
N LYS A 91 -7.68 6.25 -5.49
CA LYS A 91 -9.08 6.60 -5.40
C LYS A 91 -9.30 7.57 -4.24
N GLY A 92 -9.93 8.69 -4.51
CA GLY A 92 -10.31 9.64 -3.48
C GLY A 92 -11.40 9.03 -2.60
N VAL A 93 -11.17 9.00 -1.29
CA VAL A 93 -12.12 8.45 -0.32
C VAL A 93 -12.59 9.51 0.67
N GLY A 94 -12.42 10.75 0.33
CA GLY A 94 -12.78 11.90 1.16
C GLY A 94 -12.07 13.12 0.62
N THR A 95 -12.23 14.25 1.31
CA THR A 95 -11.59 15.49 0.90
C THR A 95 -10.07 15.46 1.05
N ASP A 96 -9.60 14.77 2.11
CA ASP A 96 -8.18 14.74 2.44
C ASP A 96 -7.62 13.34 2.55
N SER A 97 -8.26 12.38 1.91
CA SER A 97 -7.83 10.99 2.02
C SER A 97 -7.88 10.29 0.66
N THR A 98 -6.87 9.51 0.36
CA THR A 98 -6.77 8.77 -0.90
C THR A 98 -6.40 7.32 -0.63
N SER A 99 -7.20 6.42 -1.19
CA SER A 99 -6.90 4.99 -1.13
C SER A 99 -5.89 4.65 -2.24
N ILE A 100 -4.88 3.86 -1.89
CA ILE A 100 -3.85 3.44 -2.83
C ILE A 100 -3.78 1.92 -2.89
N LYS A 101 -3.64 1.38 -4.09
CA LYS A 101 -3.41 -0.04 -4.33
C LYS A 101 -2.18 -0.18 -5.19
N ILE A 102 -1.22 -1.00 -4.74
CA ILE A 102 0.03 -1.21 -5.46
C ILE A 102 0.18 -2.69 -5.79
N LYS A 103 0.43 -2.99 -7.05
CA LYS A 103 0.73 -4.33 -7.50
C LYS A 103 2.03 -4.32 -8.31
N VAL A 104 2.96 -5.16 -7.91
CA VAL A 104 4.26 -5.29 -8.57
C VAL A 104 4.36 -6.66 -9.21
N GLY A 105 4.40 -6.69 -10.54
CA GLY A 105 4.45 -7.94 -11.30
C GLY A 105 3.11 -8.66 -11.32
N THR A 106 3.08 -9.81 -11.99
CA THR A 106 1.86 -10.59 -12.16
C THR A 106 1.37 -11.23 -10.87
N LEU A 107 2.31 -11.73 -10.06
CA LEU A 107 2.00 -12.40 -8.80
C LEU A 107 2.04 -11.47 -7.59
N GLY A 108 2.52 -10.26 -7.78
CA GLY A 108 2.73 -9.31 -6.70
C GLY A 108 4.07 -9.54 -5.99
N ASP A 109 4.63 -8.47 -5.46
CA ASP A 109 5.86 -8.50 -4.66
C ASP A 109 5.65 -7.61 -3.46
N ARG A 110 5.51 -8.23 -2.29
CA ARG A 110 5.24 -7.50 -1.06
C ARG A 110 6.37 -6.55 -0.69
N SER A 111 7.60 -7.00 -0.81
CA SER A 111 8.77 -6.21 -0.42
C SER A 111 8.89 -4.93 -1.25
N ILE A 112 8.79 -5.07 -2.56
CA ILE A 112 8.87 -3.92 -3.47
C ILE A 112 7.65 -3.02 -3.31
N SER A 113 6.46 -3.61 -3.17
CA SER A 113 5.24 -2.83 -2.93
C SER A 113 5.34 -1.99 -1.67
N MET A 114 5.86 -2.56 -0.59
CA MET A 114 6.08 -1.84 0.67
C MET A 114 7.12 -0.74 0.53
N GLN A 115 8.18 -0.99 -0.22
CA GLN A 115 9.20 0.01 -0.47
C GLN A 115 8.63 1.21 -1.21
N ILE A 116 7.86 0.96 -2.26
CA ILE A 116 7.19 2.02 -3.02
C ILE A 116 6.24 2.80 -2.10
N PHE A 117 5.42 2.09 -1.34
CA PHE A 117 4.45 2.71 -0.44
C PHE A 117 5.13 3.60 0.61
N ARG A 118 6.17 3.10 1.26
CA ARG A 118 6.89 3.87 2.27
C ARG A 118 7.50 5.14 1.71
N ASN A 119 8.03 5.08 0.51
CA ASN A 119 8.60 6.26 -0.14
C ASN A 119 7.52 7.30 -0.49
N ILE A 120 6.36 6.84 -0.95
CA ILE A 120 5.24 7.74 -1.21
C ILE A 120 4.77 8.40 0.08
N GLU A 121 4.55 7.61 1.12
CA GLU A 121 4.09 8.10 2.42
C GLU A 121 5.07 9.12 3.01
N LYS A 122 6.35 8.82 2.93
CA LYS A 122 7.39 9.70 3.44
C LYS A 122 7.40 11.04 2.72
N ARG A 123 7.17 11.06 1.41
CA ARG A 123 7.10 12.30 0.65
C ARG A 123 5.89 13.15 1.05
N ILE A 124 4.76 12.51 1.30
CA ILE A 124 3.55 13.23 1.72
C ILE A 124 3.73 13.82 3.12
N LYS A 125 4.25 13.03 4.06
CA LYS A 125 4.41 13.46 5.45
C LYS A 125 5.67 14.25 5.73
N GLY A 126 6.66 14.12 4.88
CA GLY A 126 7.94 14.81 5.04
C GLY A 126 7.98 16.22 4.50
N ASN A 127 6.92 16.66 3.86
CA ASN A 127 6.85 18.02 3.31
C ASN A 127 6.05 18.94 4.22
#